data_18baab19d246fdf60a322e73ed25c48f
#
_entry.id   18baab19d246fdf60a322e73ed25c48f
#
_cell.length_a   1.000
_cell.length_b   1.000
_cell.length_c   1.000
_cell.angle_alpha   90.00
_cell.angle_beta   90.00
_cell.angle_gamma   90.00
#
_symmetry.space_group_name_H-M   'P 1'
#
loop_
_entity.id
_entity.type
_entity.pdbx_description
1 polymer ?
#
loop_
_entity_poly.entity_id
_entity_poly.type
_entity_poly.pdbx_seq_one_letter_code
_entity_poly.pdbx_strand_id
1 'polypeptide(L)'
;MTFAPPEPFDPPPAETRLWCFAARRGNEVICEGVAAALGLAPAFRPMRPRPVFAAMAPWGPVDPNDRPAPPWPDICFGSGRIAAPYLRHVKRASGGRTFAVFLQSPGRGRDAFDLIWAPAHDRIRGPNVVTTVLSPHPVTQARLAAARAAPRPALAALPAPRAAFVLGGNSRRHRFTSADVEALAQAARDEL
;
A
#
# COMPACT_ATOMS: atom_id res chain seq x y z
N MET A 1 -20.00 -20.40 6.02
CA MET A 1 -18.84 -20.64 5.15
C MET A 1 -17.64 -20.82 6.05
N THR A 2 -17.22 -22.05 6.27
CA THR A 2 -16.04 -22.38 7.09
C THR A 2 -14.82 -22.17 6.20
N PHE A 3 -14.03 -21.16 6.47
CA PHE A 3 -12.73 -20.98 5.80
C PHE A 3 -11.80 -22.09 6.30
N ALA A 4 -11.32 -22.90 5.38
CA ALA A 4 -10.20 -23.78 5.68
C ALA A 4 -9.00 -22.92 6.14
N PRO A 5 -8.24 -23.35 7.14
CA PRO A 5 -7.01 -22.64 7.52
C PRO A 5 -6.10 -22.59 6.28
N PRO A 6 -5.41 -21.45 6.07
CA PRO A 6 -4.45 -21.35 4.99
C PRO A 6 -3.37 -22.45 5.15
N GLU A 7 -2.94 -23.01 4.02
CA GLU A 7 -1.81 -23.94 4.04
C GLU A 7 -0.58 -23.28 4.69
N PRO A 8 0.28 -24.07 5.34
CA PRO A 8 1.50 -23.54 5.91
C PRO A 8 2.31 -22.82 4.82
N PHE A 9 2.60 -21.55 5.08
CA PHE A 9 3.37 -20.69 4.19
C PHE A 9 4.84 -20.69 4.64
N ASP A 10 5.74 -21.07 3.74
CA ASP A 10 7.17 -20.94 3.97
C ASP A 10 7.61 -19.51 3.67
N PRO A 11 8.02 -18.73 4.68
CA PRO A 11 8.47 -17.36 4.47
C PRO A 11 9.72 -17.35 3.58
N PRO A 12 9.92 -16.29 2.77
CA PRO A 12 11.14 -16.14 2.01
C PRO A 12 12.36 -16.07 2.96
N PRO A 13 13.56 -16.47 2.49
CA PRO A 13 14.79 -16.39 3.27
C PRO A 13 15.01 -14.99 3.87
N ALA A 14 15.55 -14.92 5.09
CA ALA A 14 15.74 -13.66 5.81
C ALA A 14 16.66 -12.66 5.08
N GLU A 15 17.57 -13.14 4.25
CA GLU A 15 18.47 -12.36 3.40
C GLU A 15 17.79 -11.78 2.14
N THR A 16 16.52 -12.12 1.88
CA THR A 16 15.77 -11.63 0.73
C THR A 16 15.69 -10.10 0.74
N ARG A 17 16.24 -9.48 -0.28
CA ARG A 17 16.24 -8.01 -0.43
C ARG A 17 14.93 -7.55 -1.03
N LEU A 18 14.17 -6.77 -0.25
CA LEU A 18 12.91 -6.19 -0.67
C LEU A 18 13.05 -4.67 -0.86
N TRP A 19 12.78 -4.19 -2.08
CA TRP A 19 12.61 -2.76 -2.34
C TRP A 19 11.14 -2.40 -2.42
N CYS A 20 10.80 -1.20 -1.92
CA CYS A 20 9.45 -0.64 -2.01
C CYS A 20 9.48 0.74 -2.66
N PHE A 21 8.60 0.93 -3.65
CA PHE A 21 8.32 2.21 -4.28
C PHE A 21 6.90 2.67 -3.93
N ALA A 22 6.81 3.70 -3.07
CA ALA A 22 5.55 4.28 -2.64
C ALA A 22 5.73 5.79 -2.43
N ALA A 23 4.83 6.60 -3.01
CA ALA A 23 4.96 8.07 -3.00
C ALA A 23 4.10 8.74 -1.93
N ARG A 24 3.26 7.98 -1.23
CA ARG A 24 2.32 8.49 -0.22
C ARG A 24 2.24 7.54 0.95
N ARG A 25 2.02 8.06 2.15
CA ARG A 25 1.94 7.25 3.37
C ARG A 25 0.93 6.08 3.26
N GLY A 26 -0.23 6.29 2.64
CA GLY A 26 -1.20 5.20 2.42
C GLY A 26 -0.65 4.05 1.58
N ASN A 27 0.18 4.36 0.57
CA ASN A 27 0.82 3.34 -0.27
C ASN A 27 1.97 2.64 0.48
N GLU A 28 2.71 3.38 1.32
CA GLU A 28 3.76 2.80 2.19
C GLU A 28 3.17 1.78 3.16
N VAL A 29 2.04 2.12 3.80
CA VAL A 29 1.33 1.24 4.73
C VAL A 29 0.92 -0.08 4.06
N ILE A 30 0.51 -0.05 2.79
CA ILE A 30 0.20 -1.25 2.02
C ILE A 30 1.45 -2.12 1.83
N CYS A 31 2.58 -1.50 1.43
CA CYS A 31 3.86 -2.21 1.28
C CYS A 31 4.35 -2.78 2.63
N GLU A 32 4.27 -1.99 3.70
CA GLU A 32 4.61 -2.42 5.07
C GLU A 32 3.78 -3.63 5.51
N GLY A 33 2.48 -3.63 5.21
CA GLY A 33 1.57 -4.73 5.56
C GLY A 33 1.97 -6.04 4.91
N VAL A 34 2.29 -6.02 3.61
CA VAL A 34 2.75 -7.23 2.88
C VAL A 34 4.13 -7.65 3.35
N ALA A 35 5.07 -6.72 3.49
CA ALA A 35 6.41 -7.02 3.97
C ALA A 35 6.40 -7.68 5.37
N ALA A 36 5.60 -7.13 6.29
CA ALA A 36 5.44 -7.70 7.63
C ALA A 36 4.85 -9.12 7.61
N ALA A 37 3.88 -9.39 6.72
CA ALA A 37 3.31 -10.72 6.57
C ALA A 37 4.31 -11.74 5.99
N LEU A 38 5.28 -11.27 5.21
CA LEU A 38 6.36 -12.08 4.66
C LEU A 38 7.58 -12.20 5.61
N GLY A 39 7.58 -11.52 6.75
CA GLY A 39 8.72 -11.46 7.66
C GLY A 39 9.92 -10.66 7.11
N LEU A 40 9.70 -9.79 6.11
CA LEU A 40 10.75 -9.03 5.43
C LEU A 40 10.80 -7.58 5.90
N ALA A 41 12.01 -7.01 5.93
CA ALA A 41 12.22 -5.58 6.16
C ALA A 41 12.21 -4.82 4.82
N PRO A 42 11.25 -3.90 4.58
CA PRO A 42 11.17 -3.16 3.33
C PRO A 42 12.20 -2.02 3.28
N ALA A 43 13.00 -1.97 2.21
CA ALA A 43 13.84 -0.82 1.90
C ALA A 43 13.08 0.15 0.98
N PHE A 44 12.52 1.21 1.52
CA PHE A 44 11.84 2.23 0.74
C PHE A 44 12.83 3.02 -0.11
N ARG A 45 12.58 3.06 -1.40
CA ARG A 45 13.40 3.80 -2.37
C ARG A 45 12.70 5.10 -2.73
N PRO A 46 13.40 6.23 -2.62
CA PRO A 46 12.82 7.53 -2.98
C PRO A 46 12.48 7.57 -4.47
N MET A 47 11.42 8.30 -4.80
CA MET A 47 11.00 8.59 -6.16
C MET A 47 10.87 10.11 -6.32
N ARG A 48 11.71 10.71 -7.16
CA ARG A 48 11.75 12.15 -7.41
C ARG A 48 11.74 12.48 -8.91
N PRO A 49 10.78 11.94 -9.67
CA PRO A 49 10.74 12.18 -11.11
C PRO A 49 10.45 13.65 -11.40
N ARG A 50 11.08 14.20 -12.43
CA ARG A 50 10.73 15.52 -12.96
C ARG A 50 9.25 15.54 -13.38
N PRO A 51 8.60 16.74 -13.37
CA PRO A 51 7.15 16.86 -13.60
C PRO A 51 6.66 16.17 -14.87
N VAL A 52 7.41 16.23 -15.95
CA VAL A 52 7.07 15.59 -17.23
C VAL A 52 6.97 14.05 -17.11
N PHE A 53 7.91 13.42 -16.40
CA PHE A 53 7.88 11.96 -16.17
C PHE A 53 6.80 11.58 -15.16
N ALA A 54 6.58 12.40 -14.14
CA ALA A 54 5.47 12.22 -13.20
C ALA A 54 4.10 12.31 -13.91
N ALA A 55 3.96 13.20 -14.87
CA ALA A 55 2.73 13.33 -15.67
C ALA A 55 2.48 12.12 -16.56
N MET A 56 3.54 11.56 -17.19
CA MET A 56 3.45 10.36 -18.04
C MET A 56 3.19 9.06 -17.26
N ALA A 57 3.39 9.03 -15.93
CA ALA A 57 3.09 7.85 -15.14
C ALA A 57 1.59 7.51 -15.20
N PRO A 58 1.19 6.24 -15.16
CA PRO A 58 2.01 5.04 -14.95
C PRO A 58 2.67 4.47 -16.21
N TRP A 59 2.42 5.03 -17.40
CA TRP A 59 2.76 4.41 -18.69
C TRP A 59 4.16 4.74 -19.17
N GLY A 60 4.59 5.98 -18.91
CA GLY A 60 5.86 6.52 -19.34
C GLY A 60 7.09 5.79 -18.78
N PRO A 61 8.28 6.13 -19.26
CA PRO A 61 9.53 5.62 -18.71
C PRO A 61 9.81 6.21 -17.32
N VAL A 62 10.70 5.57 -16.57
CA VAL A 62 11.31 6.18 -15.38
C VAL A 62 12.18 7.37 -15.81
N ASP A 63 12.20 8.42 -15.01
CA ASP A 63 13.09 9.57 -15.26
C ASP A 63 14.56 9.11 -15.32
N PRO A 64 15.31 9.40 -16.41
CA PRO A 64 16.71 9.03 -16.52
C PRO A 64 17.57 9.51 -15.33
N ASN A 65 17.25 10.66 -14.76
CA ASN A 65 18.01 11.24 -13.64
C ASN A 65 17.63 10.64 -12.28
N ASP A 66 16.58 9.81 -12.22
CA ASP A 66 16.06 9.22 -10.99
C ASP A 66 15.93 7.68 -11.14
N ARG A 67 16.72 7.09 -12.02
CA ARG A 67 16.73 5.63 -12.23
C ARG A 67 17.37 4.91 -11.06
N PRO A 68 16.70 3.90 -10.51
CA PRO A 68 17.36 2.97 -9.59
C PRO A 68 18.53 2.25 -10.28
N ALA A 69 19.55 1.94 -9.49
CA ALA A 69 20.76 1.25 -9.92
C ALA A 69 21.01 -0.02 -9.08
N PRO A 70 21.79 -1.01 -9.58
CA PRO A 70 22.13 -2.21 -8.84
C PRO A 70 22.87 -1.87 -7.52
N PRO A 71 22.95 -2.85 -6.58
CA PRO A 71 22.51 -4.24 -6.71
C PRO A 71 20.98 -4.38 -6.66
N TRP A 72 20.41 -5.16 -7.62
CA TRP A 72 18.96 -5.32 -7.73
C TRP A 72 18.38 -6.13 -6.59
N PRO A 73 17.16 -5.84 -6.14
CA PRO A 73 16.45 -6.62 -5.11
C PRO A 73 15.97 -7.96 -5.67
N ASP A 74 15.68 -8.89 -4.78
CA ASP A 74 15.05 -10.16 -5.13
C ASP A 74 13.55 -9.94 -5.37
N ILE A 75 12.92 -9.11 -4.52
CA ILE A 75 11.52 -8.72 -4.61
C ILE A 75 11.41 -7.20 -4.66
N CYS A 76 10.46 -6.71 -5.44
CA CYS A 76 10.18 -5.28 -5.55
C CYS A 76 8.68 -5.01 -5.45
N PHE A 77 8.25 -4.23 -4.46
CA PHE A 77 6.86 -3.77 -4.35
C PHE A 77 6.71 -2.37 -4.92
N GLY A 78 5.57 -2.13 -5.56
CA GLY A 78 5.16 -0.81 -5.99
C GLY A 78 3.69 -0.54 -5.70
N SER A 79 3.41 0.65 -5.18
CA SER A 79 2.05 1.10 -4.95
C SER A 79 1.87 2.55 -5.37
N GLY A 80 0.79 2.80 -6.10
CA GLY A 80 0.47 4.11 -6.66
C GLY A 80 1.08 4.36 -8.05
N ARG A 81 0.46 5.28 -8.77
CA ARG A 81 0.72 5.57 -10.18
C ARG A 81 2.21 5.82 -10.51
N ILE A 82 2.90 6.57 -9.67
CA ILE A 82 4.32 6.95 -9.87
C ILE A 82 5.26 5.74 -9.73
N ALA A 83 4.90 4.74 -8.93
CA ALA A 83 5.74 3.55 -8.71
C ALA A 83 5.86 2.63 -9.94
N ALA A 84 4.84 2.59 -10.82
CA ALA A 84 4.81 1.66 -11.94
C ALA A 84 6.00 1.76 -12.91
N PRO A 85 6.46 2.96 -13.35
CA PRO A 85 7.67 3.09 -14.15
C PRO A 85 8.92 2.52 -13.49
N TYR A 86 9.06 2.73 -12.16
CA TYR A 86 10.23 2.26 -11.40
C TYR A 86 10.25 0.74 -11.30
N LEU A 87 9.13 0.10 -11.00
CA LEU A 87 9.05 -1.35 -10.98
C LEU A 87 9.40 -1.97 -12.32
N ARG A 88 8.81 -1.46 -13.41
CA ARG A 88 9.12 -1.92 -14.77
C ARG A 88 10.60 -1.74 -15.12
N HIS A 89 11.21 -0.65 -14.66
CA HIS A 89 12.62 -0.42 -14.88
C HIS A 89 13.46 -1.44 -14.11
N VAL A 90 13.22 -1.63 -12.81
CA VAL A 90 13.95 -2.59 -11.98
C VAL A 90 13.84 -4.00 -12.55
N LYS A 91 12.61 -4.44 -12.90
CA LYS A 91 12.41 -5.76 -13.49
C LYS A 91 13.22 -5.95 -14.78
N ARG A 92 13.16 -5.01 -15.71
CA ARG A 92 13.92 -5.08 -16.98
C ARG A 92 15.43 -5.02 -16.75
N ALA A 93 15.89 -4.07 -15.95
CA ALA A 93 17.30 -3.84 -15.70
C ALA A 93 17.96 -4.96 -14.89
N SER A 94 17.21 -5.69 -14.07
CA SER A 94 17.66 -6.91 -13.40
C SER A 94 17.72 -8.14 -14.32
N GLY A 95 17.37 -8.00 -15.61
CA GLY A 95 17.24 -9.14 -16.52
C GLY A 95 16.07 -10.07 -16.16
N GLY A 96 15.01 -9.54 -15.57
CA GLY A 96 13.83 -10.29 -15.13
C GLY A 96 13.98 -11.04 -13.81
N ARG A 97 15.14 -10.97 -13.16
CA ARG A 97 15.41 -11.70 -11.90
C ARG A 97 14.62 -11.17 -10.72
N THR A 98 14.37 -9.87 -10.65
CA THR A 98 13.55 -9.27 -9.60
C THR A 98 12.09 -9.67 -9.77
N PHE A 99 11.48 -10.23 -8.74
CA PHE A 99 10.04 -10.50 -8.70
C PHE A 99 9.28 -9.20 -8.40
N ALA A 100 8.54 -8.71 -9.38
CA ALA A 100 7.88 -7.41 -9.33
C ALA A 100 6.40 -7.55 -8.95
N VAL A 101 6.02 -7.02 -7.79
CA VAL A 101 4.64 -7.06 -7.27
C VAL A 101 4.05 -5.65 -7.26
N PHE A 102 2.95 -5.46 -7.96
CA PHE A 102 2.23 -4.20 -7.91
C PHE A 102 1.04 -4.30 -6.95
N LEU A 103 1.03 -3.45 -5.93
CA LEU A 103 -0.01 -3.43 -4.91
C LEU A 103 -1.05 -2.36 -5.24
N GLN A 104 -2.25 -2.76 -5.57
CA GLN A 104 -3.40 -2.04 -6.14
C GLN A 104 -3.48 -2.21 -7.68
N SER A 105 -4.43 -1.49 -8.32
CA SER A 105 -4.55 -1.54 -9.78
C SER A 105 -3.51 -0.64 -10.47
N PRO A 106 -2.64 -1.20 -11.32
CA PRO A 106 -1.75 -0.38 -12.14
C PRO A 106 -2.46 0.24 -13.36
N GLY A 107 -3.74 -0.08 -13.58
CA GLY A 107 -4.47 0.26 -14.79
C GLY A 107 -4.14 -0.69 -15.95
N ARG A 108 -3.60 -0.18 -17.05
CA ARG A 108 -3.13 -0.98 -18.21
C ARG A 108 -1.67 -1.42 -18.02
N GLY A 109 -1.16 -2.31 -18.86
CA GLY A 109 0.22 -2.79 -18.84
C GLY A 109 0.52 -3.72 -17.67
N ARG A 110 -0.46 -4.57 -17.33
CA ARG A 110 -0.38 -5.53 -16.22
C ARG A 110 0.68 -6.61 -16.44
N ASP A 111 0.94 -6.96 -17.69
CA ASP A 111 1.91 -8.00 -18.08
C ASP A 111 3.36 -7.64 -17.70
N ALA A 112 3.60 -6.37 -17.37
CA ALA A 112 4.91 -5.92 -16.91
C ALA A 112 5.25 -6.30 -15.46
N PHE A 113 4.32 -6.89 -14.73
CA PHE A 113 4.47 -7.30 -13.33
C PHE A 113 4.25 -8.81 -13.19
N ASP A 114 4.99 -9.45 -12.29
CA ASP A 114 4.82 -10.87 -12.01
C ASP A 114 3.53 -11.14 -11.24
N LEU A 115 3.19 -10.24 -10.32
CA LEU A 115 2.00 -10.32 -9.50
C LEU A 115 1.37 -8.93 -9.32
N ILE A 116 0.06 -8.89 -9.38
CA ILE A 116 -0.74 -7.72 -9.01
C ILE A 116 -1.66 -8.15 -7.87
N TRP A 117 -1.53 -7.49 -6.73
CA TRP A 117 -2.44 -7.68 -5.61
C TRP A 117 -3.36 -6.47 -5.49
N ALA A 118 -4.63 -6.63 -5.83
CA ALA A 118 -5.61 -5.55 -5.83
C ALA A 118 -6.83 -5.87 -4.97
N PRO A 119 -7.42 -4.86 -4.32
CA PRO A 119 -8.68 -5.05 -3.62
C PRO A 119 -9.82 -5.33 -4.62
N ALA A 120 -10.82 -6.08 -4.19
CA ALA A 120 -11.92 -6.54 -5.05
C ALA A 120 -12.69 -5.39 -5.71
N HIS A 121 -12.77 -4.21 -5.05
CA HIS A 121 -13.44 -3.03 -5.61
C HIS A 121 -12.74 -2.41 -6.83
N ASP A 122 -11.45 -2.70 -7.06
CA ASP A 122 -10.74 -2.30 -8.27
C ASP A 122 -11.22 -3.05 -9.52
N ARG A 123 -11.97 -4.16 -9.34
CA ARG A 123 -12.60 -4.95 -10.42
C ARG A 123 -11.65 -5.40 -11.52
N ILE A 124 -10.37 -5.62 -11.19
CA ILE A 124 -9.40 -6.14 -12.15
C ILE A 124 -9.32 -7.66 -12.09
N ARG A 125 -8.98 -8.30 -13.21
CA ARG A 125 -8.79 -9.74 -13.35
C ARG A 125 -7.63 -10.00 -14.30
N GLY A 126 -6.97 -11.11 -14.15
CA GLY A 126 -5.87 -11.56 -15.01
C GLY A 126 -5.16 -12.78 -14.42
N PRO A 127 -4.32 -13.45 -15.19
CA PRO A 127 -3.60 -14.65 -14.74
C PRO A 127 -2.60 -14.35 -13.61
N ASN A 128 -2.11 -13.11 -13.55
CA ASN A 128 -1.19 -12.62 -12.51
C ASN A 128 -1.87 -11.69 -11.49
N VAL A 129 -3.21 -11.75 -11.36
CA VAL A 129 -3.97 -10.88 -10.45
C VAL A 129 -4.55 -11.69 -9.30
N VAL A 130 -4.17 -11.33 -8.09
CA VAL A 130 -4.79 -11.79 -6.84
C VAL A 130 -5.66 -10.68 -6.27
N THR A 131 -6.89 -11.03 -5.88
CA THR A 131 -7.83 -10.07 -5.30
C THR A 131 -8.22 -10.47 -3.88
N THR A 132 -8.25 -9.48 -2.99
CA THR A 132 -8.72 -9.60 -1.61
C THR A 132 -9.85 -8.60 -1.36
N VAL A 133 -10.64 -8.82 -0.31
CA VAL A 133 -11.73 -7.89 0.06
C VAL A 133 -11.18 -6.50 0.36
N LEU A 134 -10.10 -6.43 1.13
CA LEU A 134 -9.43 -5.19 1.54
C LEU A 134 -8.00 -5.13 0.97
N SER A 135 -7.44 -3.93 0.94
CA SER A 135 -6.01 -3.73 0.70
C SER A 135 -5.18 -4.30 1.86
N PRO A 136 -3.96 -4.78 1.61
CA PRO A 136 -3.03 -5.17 2.66
C PRO A 136 -2.78 -4.02 3.64
N HIS A 137 -2.62 -4.36 4.93
CA HIS A 137 -2.34 -3.39 5.98
C HIS A 137 -1.59 -4.05 7.15
N PRO A 138 -0.79 -3.29 7.94
CA PRO A 138 -0.01 -3.83 9.04
C PRO A 138 -0.81 -4.00 10.34
N VAL A 139 -2.14 -3.84 10.31
CA VAL A 139 -2.99 -4.00 11.50
C VAL A 139 -3.32 -5.48 11.68
N THR A 140 -2.62 -6.14 12.60
CA THR A 140 -2.81 -7.55 12.95
C THR A 140 -3.68 -7.70 14.19
N GLN A 141 -4.21 -8.90 14.43
CA GLN A 141 -4.95 -9.20 15.68
C GLN A 141 -4.09 -8.97 16.92
N ALA A 142 -2.81 -9.34 16.87
CA ALA A 142 -1.86 -9.09 17.96
C ALA A 142 -1.69 -7.59 18.25
N ARG A 143 -1.58 -6.77 17.20
CA ARG A 143 -1.48 -5.32 17.33
C ARG A 143 -2.76 -4.69 17.89
N LEU A 144 -3.93 -5.21 17.49
CA LEU A 144 -5.21 -4.79 18.07
C LEU A 144 -5.32 -5.18 19.54
N ALA A 145 -4.92 -6.40 19.91
CA ALA A 145 -4.91 -6.87 21.28
C ALA A 145 -3.98 -6.01 22.17
N ALA A 146 -2.77 -5.73 21.69
CA ALA A 146 -1.83 -4.85 22.40
C ALA A 146 -2.40 -3.43 22.59
N ALA A 147 -3.02 -2.85 21.56
CA ALA A 147 -3.64 -1.53 21.66
C ALA A 147 -4.84 -1.49 22.62
N ARG A 148 -5.58 -2.59 22.74
CA ARG A 148 -6.66 -2.73 23.75
C ARG A 148 -6.12 -2.86 25.16
N ALA A 149 -5.02 -3.61 25.34
CA ALA A 149 -4.40 -3.80 26.64
C ALA A 149 -3.74 -2.52 27.18
N ALA A 150 -3.22 -1.67 26.30
CA ALA A 150 -2.56 -0.41 26.65
C ALA A 150 -3.13 0.76 25.83
N PRO A 151 -4.37 1.18 26.07
CA PRO A 151 -4.97 2.30 25.35
C PRO A 151 -4.24 3.61 25.69
N ARG A 152 -4.17 4.53 24.72
CA ARG A 152 -3.63 5.87 24.97
C ARG A 152 -4.39 6.53 26.12
N PRO A 153 -3.72 7.24 27.06
CA PRO A 153 -4.37 7.84 28.25
C PRO A 153 -5.60 8.70 27.89
N ALA A 154 -5.50 9.51 26.82
CA ALA A 154 -6.61 10.34 26.35
C ALA A 154 -7.84 9.52 25.92
N LEU A 155 -7.64 8.32 25.34
CA LEU A 155 -8.75 7.43 25.00
C LEU A 155 -9.28 6.65 26.19
N ALA A 156 -8.41 6.27 27.11
CA ALA A 156 -8.79 5.56 28.33
C ALA A 156 -9.67 6.45 29.24
N ALA A 157 -9.43 7.76 29.25
CA ALA A 157 -10.17 8.73 30.06
C ALA A 157 -11.59 9.03 29.52
N LEU A 158 -11.90 8.67 28.27
CA LEU A 158 -13.24 8.90 27.70
C LEU A 158 -14.26 7.95 28.33
N PRO A 159 -15.47 8.45 28.68
CA PRO A 159 -16.55 7.58 29.14
C PRO A 159 -17.03 6.62 28.03
N ALA A 160 -17.71 5.56 28.43
CA ALA A 160 -18.43 4.67 27.51
C ALA A 160 -19.91 5.11 27.40
N PRO A 161 -20.58 4.88 26.25
CA PRO A 161 -20.07 4.31 25.01
C PRO A 161 -19.16 5.27 24.26
N ARG A 162 -18.23 4.73 23.43
CA ARG A 162 -17.30 5.54 22.64
C ARG A 162 -17.59 5.39 21.15
N ALA A 163 -17.66 6.51 20.46
CA ALA A 163 -17.75 6.56 19.01
C ALA A 163 -16.43 7.04 18.40
N ALA A 164 -16.05 6.49 17.23
CA ALA A 164 -14.86 6.89 16.50
C ALA A 164 -15.26 7.38 15.11
N PHE A 165 -14.92 8.62 14.78
CA PHE A 165 -15.13 9.21 13.46
C PHE A 165 -13.81 9.20 12.68
N VAL A 166 -13.81 8.52 11.53
CA VAL A 166 -12.62 8.43 10.66
C VAL A 166 -12.76 9.44 9.54
N LEU A 167 -11.91 10.48 9.58
CA LEU A 167 -11.92 11.56 8.60
C LEU A 167 -10.85 11.35 7.54
N GLY A 168 -11.23 11.48 6.27
CA GLY A 168 -10.31 11.50 5.14
C GLY A 168 -9.70 12.89 4.94
N GLY A 169 -8.49 12.92 4.37
CA GLY A 169 -7.86 14.17 3.96
C GLY A 169 -8.29 14.62 2.56
N ASN A 170 -7.85 15.82 2.16
CA ASN A 170 -8.06 16.36 0.83
C ASN A 170 -7.46 15.48 -0.26
N SER A 171 -8.16 15.35 -1.38
CA SER A 171 -7.71 14.64 -2.56
C SER A 171 -7.95 15.49 -3.83
N ARG A 172 -7.56 15.00 -5.01
CA ARG A 172 -7.91 15.70 -6.26
C ARG A 172 -9.41 15.78 -6.53
N ARG A 173 -10.20 14.87 -5.95
CA ARG A 173 -11.64 14.74 -6.20
C ARG A 173 -12.50 15.20 -5.02
N HIS A 174 -11.92 15.32 -3.83
CA HIS A 174 -12.62 15.64 -2.61
C HIS A 174 -11.86 16.72 -1.86
N ARG A 175 -12.56 17.78 -1.51
CA ARG A 175 -12.11 18.82 -0.58
C ARG A 175 -12.88 18.64 0.73
N PHE A 176 -12.15 18.63 1.83
CA PHE A 176 -12.72 18.63 3.17
C PHE A 176 -12.52 20.04 3.74
N THR A 177 -13.61 20.79 3.86
CA THR A 177 -13.64 22.20 4.25
C THR A 177 -13.97 22.36 5.73
N SER A 178 -13.83 23.60 6.25
CA SER A 178 -14.27 23.90 7.62
C SER A 178 -15.77 23.67 7.81
N ALA A 179 -16.59 23.97 6.79
CA ALA A 179 -18.03 23.70 6.82
C ALA A 179 -18.34 22.19 6.93
N ASP A 180 -17.56 21.33 6.24
CA ASP A 180 -17.72 19.87 6.37
C ASP A 180 -17.35 19.39 7.78
N VAL A 181 -16.31 19.99 8.40
CA VAL A 181 -15.94 19.72 9.80
C VAL A 181 -17.08 20.08 10.76
N GLU A 182 -17.67 21.27 10.58
CA GLU A 182 -18.76 21.75 11.42
C GLU A 182 -20.02 20.88 11.26
N ALA A 183 -20.39 20.54 10.02
CA ALA A 183 -21.52 19.67 9.73
C ALA A 183 -21.33 18.26 10.34
N LEU A 184 -20.13 17.69 10.22
CA LEU A 184 -19.81 16.39 10.82
C LEU A 184 -19.81 16.46 12.36
N ALA A 185 -19.26 17.53 12.92
CA ALA A 185 -19.28 17.72 14.38
C ALA A 185 -20.70 17.88 14.93
N GLN A 186 -21.59 18.53 14.17
CA GLN A 186 -23.02 18.62 14.53
C GLN A 186 -23.68 17.27 14.45
N ALA A 187 -23.53 16.53 13.32
CA ALA A 187 -24.08 15.20 13.17
C ALA A 187 -23.60 14.23 14.28
N ALA A 188 -22.32 14.34 14.66
CA ALA A 188 -21.77 13.54 15.75
C ALA A 188 -22.41 13.87 17.12
N ARG A 189 -22.76 15.14 17.35
CA ARG A 189 -23.47 15.53 18.59
C ARG A 189 -24.92 15.08 18.61
N ASP A 190 -25.56 15.02 17.46
CA ASP A 190 -26.97 14.63 17.34
C ASP A 190 -27.18 13.12 17.50
N GLU A 191 -26.13 12.31 17.27
CA GLU A 191 -26.15 10.85 17.42
C GLU A 191 -25.65 10.33 18.77
N LEU A 192 -25.05 11.17 19.61
CA LEU A 192 -24.50 10.83 20.92
C LEU A 192 -25.37 11.37 22.06
#